data_a02871504898c5dc4df07e428e89d340
#
_entry.id   a02871504898c5dc4df07e428e89d340
#
_cell.length_a   1.000
_cell.length_b   1.000
_cell.length_c   1.000
_cell.angle_alpha   90.00
_cell.angle_beta   90.00
_cell.angle_gamma   90.00
#
_symmetry.space_group_name_H-M   'P 1'
#
loop_
_entity.id
_entity.type
_entity.pdbx_description
1 polymer ?
#
loop_
_entity_poly.entity_id
_entity_poly.type
_entity_poly.pdbx_seq_one_letter_code
_entity_poly.pdbx_strand_id
1 'polypeptide(L)'
;MDAYKATTGLLLYHMKKDGLEIFTHTGVTECVEMPEGYIIETDRGHKIECKYVIIAAGFEAGKFLSREIMDLTSTYALVSHPVDSKDLWPEQCLIWETAEPYLYIRTTRGNRIIVGGEDEKFSDPERRDALLRKKTLVLEKKFRRLFPSIPFKTEMAWCGTFSTTKDGLPFIGNCPDKDRMFFDLGYGGNGITFSMIGAQIICKKLQGIDDE
;
A
#
# COMPACT_ATOMS: atom_id res chain seq x y z
N MET A 1 -1.31 11.50 -9.28
CA MET A 1 -1.74 11.87 -7.91
C MET A 1 -0.63 11.55 -6.93
N ASP A 2 -0.46 12.34 -5.89
CA ASP A 2 0.46 12.08 -4.77
C ASP A 2 -0.33 11.34 -3.67
N ALA A 3 -0.08 10.05 -3.52
CA ALA A 3 -0.82 9.19 -2.60
C ALA A 3 -0.66 9.63 -1.13
N TYR A 4 0.54 10.06 -0.73
CA TYR A 4 0.77 10.53 0.63
C TYR A 4 -0.05 11.77 0.96
N LYS A 5 -0.04 12.77 0.06
CA LYS A 5 -0.84 13.99 0.25
C LYS A 5 -2.34 13.72 0.21
N ALA A 6 -2.79 12.81 -0.65
CA ALA A 6 -4.20 12.43 -0.73
C ALA A 6 -4.65 11.76 0.57
N THR A 7 -3.91 10.76 1.06
CA THR A 7 -4.24 10.07 2.30
C THR A 7 -4.21 11.00 3.51
N THR A 8 -3.12 11.77 3.66
CA THR A 8 -3.01 12.73 4.77
C THR A 8 -4.11 13.78 4.72
N GLY A 9 -4.45 14.28 3.53
CA GLY A 9 -5.53 15.25 3.34
C GLY A 9 -6.90 14.70 3.75
N LEU A 10 -7.22 13.46 3.38
CA LEU A 10 -8.45 12.78 3.79
C LEU A 10 -8.51 12.59 5.31
N LEU A 11 -7.45 12.10 5.92
CA LEU A 11 -7.39 11.90 7.37
C LEU A 11 -7.60 13.22 8.12
N LEU A 12 -6.86 14.28 7.75
CA LEU A 12 -6.99 15.59 8.38
C LEU A 12 -8.39 16.23 8.18
N TYR A 13 -9.00 16.00 7.02
CA TYR A 13 -10.35 16.47 6.75
C TYR A 13 -11.36 15.80 7.70
N HIS A 14 -11.32 14.47 7.80
CA HIS A 14 -12.27 13.71 8.63
C HIS A 14 -12.01 13.89 10.13
N MET A 15 -10.77 14.11 10.56
CA MET A 15 -10.48 14.51 11.94
C MET A 15 -11.21 15.79 12.33
N LYS A 16 -11.23 16.78 11.43
CA LYS A 16 -11.87 18.07 11.70
C LYS A 16 -13.39 18.04 11.58
N LYS A 17 -13.90 17.29 10.61
CA LYS A 17 -15.33 17.32 10.25
C LYS A 17 -16.14 16.27 10.99
N ASP A 18 -15.62 15.06 11.10
CA ASP A 18 -16.41 13.88 11.50
C ASP A 18 -15.92 13.26 12.83
N GLY A 19 -14.96 13.90 13.50
CA GLY A 19 -14.46 13.44 14.79
C GLY A 19 -13.58 12.18 14.69
N LEU A 20 -12.96 11.93 13.52
CA LEU A 20 -12.03 10.82 13.39
C LEU A 20 -10.84 11.02 14.33
N GLU A 21 -10.55 10.01 15.12
CA GLU A 21 -9.36 9.95 15.98
C GLU A 21 -8.29 9.06 15.36
N ILE A 22 -7.02 9.50 15.42
CA ILE A 22 -5.87 8.79 14.85
C ILE A 22 -4.82 8.63 15.93
N PHE A 23 -4.50 7.39 16.24
CA PHE A 23 -3.49 7.02 17.24
C PHE A 23 -2.23 6.52 16.53
N THR A 24 -1.22 7.37 16.40
CA THR A 24 0.08 6.99 15.84
C THR A 24 0.94 6.27 16.88
N HIS A 25 1.90 5.47 16.42
CA HIS A 25 2.79 4.70 17.29
C HIS A 25 2.02 3.83 18.29
N THR A 26 0.89 3.27 17.86
CA THR A 26 0.00 2.46 18.67
C THR A 26 -0.32 1.19 17.89
N GLY A 27 0.29 0.08 18.26
CA GLY A 27 0.10 -1.22 17.63
C GLY A 27 -1.07 -1.97 18.28
N VAL A 28 -1.95 -2.55 17.47
CA VAL A 28 -2.96 -3.49 17.94
C VAL A 28 -2.30 -4.84 18.20
N THR A 29 -2.43 -5.34 19.41
CA THR A 29 -1.88 -6.64 19.83
C THR A 29 -2.94 -7.73 19.82
N GLU A 30 -4.19 -7.40 20.13
CA GLU A 30 -5.28 -8.37 20.19
C GLU A 30 -6.62 -7.72 19.83
N CYS A 31 -7.52 -8.53 19.23
CA CYS A 31 -8.93 -8.19 18.98
C CYS A 31 -9.77 -9.26 19.66
N VAL A 32 -10.30 -8.96 20.84
CA VAL A 32 -11.13 -9.87 21.64
C VAL A 32 -12.58 -9.70 21.26
N GLU A 33 -13.22 -10.76 20.77
CA GLU A 33 -14.63 -10.74 20.40
C GLU A 33 -15.53 -10.72 21.63
N MET A 34 -16.56 -9.89 21.58
CA MET A 34 -17.57 -9.71 22.62
C MET A 34 -18.97 -9.88 22.00
N PRO A 35 -20.03 -10.14 22.80
CA PRO A 35 -21.38 -10.31 22.24
C PRO A 35 -21.88 -9.16 21.36
N GLU A 36 -21.46 -7.92 21.68
CA GLU A 36 -21.93 -6.71 20.99
C GLU A 36 -20.83 -5.99 20.17
N GLY A 37 -19.63 -6.59 19.99
CA GLY A 37 -18.52 -5.97 19.27
C GLY A 37 -17.17 -6.55 19.64
N TYR A 38 -16.18 -5.69 19.83
CA TYR A 38 -14.79 -6.08 20.12
C TYR A 38 -14.17 -5.19 21.20
N ILE A 39 -13.22 -5.77 21.93
CA ILE A 39 -12.22 -5.04 22.71
C ILE A 39 -10.90 -5.15 21.96
N ILE A 40 -10.35 -4.02 21.57
CA ILE A 40 -9.04 -3.91 20.92
C ILE A 40 -8.00 -3.60 21.98
N GLU A 41 -6.99 -4.45 22.11
CA GLU A 41 -5.85 -4.21 23.00
C GLU A 41 -4.65 -3.66 22.21
N THR A 42 -3.94 -2.73 22.83
CA THR A 42 -2.80 -2.08 22.20
C THR A 42 -1.49 -2.43 22.91
N ASP A 43 -0.36 -2.27 22.22
CA ASP A 43 1.00 -2.44 22.73
C ASP A 43 1.37 -1.50 23.90
N ARG A 44 0.51 -0.48 24.14
CA ARG A 44 0.63 0.45 25.26
C ARG A 44 -0.31 0.13 26.42
N GLY A 45 -1.01 -1.01 26.37
CA GLY A 45 -1.93 -1.46 27.42
C GLY A 45 -3.27 -0.73 27.42
N HIS A 46 -3.61 0.04 26.39
CA HIS A 46 -4.93 0.66 26.26
C HIS A 46 -5.92 -0.34 25.66
N LYS A 47 -7.19 -0.18 26.06
CA LYS A 47 -8.32 -0.96 25.55
C LYS A 47 -9.32 -0.04 24.89
N ILE A 48 -9.78 -0.41 23.71
CA ILE A 48 -10.80 0.33 22.94
C ILE A 48 -11.97 -0.60 22.71
N GLU A 49 -13.15 -0.22 23.18
CA GLU A 49 -14.40 -0.93 22.90
C GLU A 49 -15.01 -0.38 21.60
N CYS A 50 -15.40 -1.28 20.69
CA CYS A 50 -16.01 -0.89 19.43
C CYS A 50 -17.02 -1.94 18.95
N LYS A 51 -17.98 -1.49 18.13
CA LYS A 51 -19.00 -2.38 17.52
C LYS A 51 -18.46 -3.16 16.34
N TYR A 52 -17.59 -2.54 15.55
CA TYR A 52 -17.05 -3.10 14.33
C TYR A 52 -15.54 -2.88 14.29
N VAL A 53 -14.84 -3.82 13.65
CA VAL A 53 -13.41 -3.74 13.38
C VAL A 53 -13.20 -3.86 11.89
N ILE A 54 -12.39 -2.97 11.31
CA ILE A 54 -11.96 -3.03 9.91
C ILE A 54 -10.44 -3.25 9.90
N ILE A 55 -10.01 -4.39 9.42
CA ILE A 55 -8.60 -4.72 9.28
C ILE A 55 -8.13 -4.26 7.90
N ALA A 56 -7.45 -3.11 7.86
CA ALA A 56 -6.84 -2.52 6.67
C ALA A 56 -5.31 -2.38 6.87
N ALA A 57 -4.67 -3.41 7.45
CA ALA A 57 -3.29 -3.38 7.90
C ALA A 57 -2.29 -3.82 6.80
N GLY A 58 -2.69 -3.79 5.53
CA GLY A 58 -1.83 -4.15 4.40
C GLY A 58 -1.29 -5.58 4.52
N PHE A 59 0.01 -5.77 4.27
CA PHE A 59 0.63 -7.09 4.33
C PHE A 59 0.75 -7.66 5.76
N GLU A 60 0.64 -6.86 6.79
CA GLU A 60 0.65 -7.30 8.19
C GLU A 60 -0.69 -7.89 8.65
N ALA A 61 -1.74 -7.75 7.87
CA ALA A 61 -3.06 -8.28 8.17
C ALA A 61 -3.10 -9.81 8.34
N GLY A 62 -2.09 -10.51 7.83
CA GLY A 62 -1.92 -11.96 8.03
C GLY A 62 -1.96 -12.40 9.50
N LYS A 63 -1.62 -11.52 10.44
CA LYS A 63 -1.68 -11.77 11.89
C LYS A 63 -3.12 -11.99 12.40
N PHE A 64 -4.12 -11.47 11.69
CA PHE A 64 -5.54 -11.54 12.06
C PHE A 64 -6.29 -12.62 11.27
N LEU A 65 -5.61 -13.35 10.39
CA LEU A 65 -6.21 -14.36 9.54
C LEU A 65 -5.88 -15.76 10.04
N SER A 66 -6.86 -16.65 10.00
CA SER A 66 -6.70 -18.07 10.39
C SER A 66 -5.95 -18.90 9.33
N ARG A 67 -5.79 -18.37 8.14
CA ARG A 67 -5.10 -19.01 7.00
C ARG A 67 -4.35 -18.02 6.15
N GLU A 68 -3.33 -18.48 5.46
CA GLU A 68 -2.59 -17.68 4.49
C GLU A 68 -3.42 -17.55 3.20
N ILE A 69 -3.79 -16.31 2.87
CA ILE A 69 -4.61 -15.95 1.71
C ILE A 69 -3.91 -14.98 0.75
N MET A 70 -2.72 -14.53 1.12
CA MET A 70 -1.97 -13.53 0.36
C MET A 70 -0.53 -14.00 0.16
N ASP A 71 -0.01 -13.81 -1.04
CA ASP A 71 1.41 -13.94 -1.35
C ASP A 71 2.12 -12.61 -1.09
N LEU A 72 3.26 -12.64 -0.41
CA LEU A 72 4.05 -11.45 -0.12
C LEU A 72 5.19 -11.28 -1.11
N THR A 73 5.36 -10.05 -1.58
CA THR A 73 6.34 -9.68 -2.60
C THR A 73 7.16 -8.47 -2.12
N SER A 74 8.47 -8.57 -2.22
CA SER A 74 9.39 -7.44 -2.01
C SER A 74 9.55 -6.65 -3.31
N THR A 75 9.46 -5.33 -3.22
CA THR A 75 9.58 -4.41 -4.36
C THR A 75 10.62 -3.33 -4.08
N TYR A 76 11.17 -2.74 -5.13
CA TYR A 76 12.25 -1.77 -5.05
C TYR A 76 11.89 -0.53 -5.87
N ALA A 77 12.29 0.62 -5.38
CA ALA A 77 12.10 1.88 -6.07
C ALA A 77 13.25 2.85 -5.78
N LEU A 78 13.44 3.78 -6.70
CA LEU A 78 14.39 4.87 -6.55
C LEU A 78 13.80 6.16 -7.10
N VAL A 79 14.34 7.28 -6.65
CA VAL A 79 13.99 8.61 -7.14
C VAL A 79 15.25 9.37 -7.53
N SER A 80 15.18 10.10 -8.63
CA SER A 80 16.27 10.95 -9.10
C SER A 80 16.36 12.28 -8.36
N HIS A 81 17.51 12.96 -8.44
CA HIS A 81 17.55 14.42 -8.32
C HIS A 81 16.59 15.07 -9.33
N PRO A 82 16.17 16.34 -9.11
CA PRO A 82 15.37 17.06 -10.09
C PRO A 82 16.08 17.11 -11.45
N VAL A 83 15.31 16.90 -12.51
CA VAL A 83 15.76 16.98 -13.92
C VAL A 83 15.12 18.21 -14.54
N ASP A 84 15.78 18.85 -15.51
CA ASP A 84 15.16 19.95 -16.24
C ASP A 84 13.90 19.44 -16.96
N SER A 85 12.81 20.19 -16.88
CA SER A 85 11.53 19.81 -17.47
C SER A 85 11.59 19.55 -18.97
N LYS A 86 12.48 20.24 -19.68
CA LYS A 86 12.73 20.07 -21.13
C LYS A 86 13.34 18.72 -21.49
N ASP A 87 14.03 18.07 -20.53
CA ASP A 87 14.69 16.78 -20.73
C ASP A 87 13.77 15.61 -20.41
N LEU A 88 12.60 15.86 -19.82
CA LEU A 88 11.59 14.84 -19.52
C LEU A 88 10.83 14.44 -20.80
N TRP A 89 10.27 13.23 -20.79
CA TRP A 89 9.44 12.74 -21.89
C TRP A 89 8.14 13.54 -22.04
N PRO A 90 7.55 13.58 -23.25
CA PRO A 90 6.33 14.34 -23.51
C PRO A 90 5.19 13.98 -22.53
N GLU A 91 4.43 14.99 -22.13
CA GLU A 91 3.27 14.90 -21.22
C GLU A 91 3.59 14.30 -19.85
N GLN A 92 4.81 13.85 -19.60
CA GLN A 92 5.26 13.21 -18.36
C GLN A 92 4.30 12.09 -17.91
N CYS A 93 3.76 11.35 -18.88
CA CYS A 93 2.83 10.27 -18.65
C CYS A 93 3.45 9.16 -17.80
N LEU A 94 2.60 8.38 -17.14
CA LEU A 94 3.01 7.17 -16.45
C LEU A 94 3.46 6.12 -17.50
N ILE A 95 4.61 5.51 -17.28
CA ILE A 95 5.14 4.45 -18.12
C ILE A 95 5.17 3.17 -17.31
N TRP A 96 4.68 2.10 -17.89
CA TRP A 96 4.67 0.77 -17.30
C TRP A 96 4.90 -0.28 -18.37
N GLU A 97 5.64 -1.34 -18.05
CA GLU A 97 5.89 -2.47 -18.95
C GLU A 97 5.22 -3.75 -18.46
N THR A 98 4.91 -4.65 -19.38
CA THR A 98 4.27 -5.95 -19.08
C THR A 98 5.29 -7.08 -18.84
N ALA A 99 6.59 -6.77 -18.83
CA ALA A 99 7.63 -7.76 -18.54
C ALA A 99 7.59 -8.21 -17.07
N GLU A 100 8.11 -9.41 -16.78
CA GLU A 100 8.33 -9.91 -15.43
C GLU A 100 9.84 -10.13 -15.18
N PRO A 101 10.42 -9.47 -14.16
CA PRO A 101 9.82 -8.42 -13.31
C PRO A 101 9.59 -7.12 -14.08
N TYR A 102 8.43 -6.50 -13.85
CA TYR A 102 8.02 -5.28 -14.55
C TYR A 102 8.81 -4.04 -14.10
N LEU A 103 8.69 -2.99 -14.88
CA LEU A 103 9.21 -1.66 -14.59
C LEU A 103 8.08 -0.65 -14.66
N TYR A 104 8.04 0.28 -13.73
CA TYR A 104 7.20 1.47 -13.82
C TYR A 104 8.03 2.73 -13.63
N ILE A 105 7.64 3.79 -14.35
CA ILE A 105 8.34 5.08 -14.33
C ILE A 105 7.30 6.18 -14.27
N ARG A 106 7.52 7.16 -13.42
CA ARG A 106 6.70 8.37 -13.36
C ARG A 106 7.52 9.58 -12.93
N THR A 107 7.01 10.75 -13.23
CA THR A 107 7.54 12.02 -12.71
C THR A 107 6.83 12.45 -11.44
N THR A 108 7.41 13.41 -10.74
CA THR A 108 6.81 14.15 -9.64
C THR A 108 6.61 15.61 -10.04
N ARG A 109 5.84 16.38 -9.26
CA ARG A 109 5.69 17.83 -9.46
C ARG A 109 7.01 18.61 -9.38
N GLY A 110 8.02 18.04 -8.71
CA GLY A 110 9.35 18.63 -8.61
C GLY A 110 10.32 18.14 -9.70
N ASN A 111 9.80 17.65 -10.83
CA ASN A 111 10.59 17.13 -11.96
C ASN A 111 11.59 16.03 -11.56
N ARG A 112 11.29 15.26 -10.53
CA ARG A 112 12.04 14.05 -10.17
C ARG A 112 11.43 12.86 -10.89
N ILE A 113 12.26 11.89 -11.22
CA ILE A 113 11.84 10.66 -11.86
C ILE A 113 11.86 9.55 -10.82
N ILE A 114 10.74 8.87 -10.65
CA ILE A 114 10.62 7.65 -9.84
C ILE A 114 10.64 6.47 -10.79
N VAL A 115 11.49 5.50 -10.46
CA VAL A 115 11.61 4.22 -11.17
C VAL A 115 11.43 3.11 -10.17
N GLY A 116 10.56 2.14 -10.45
CA GLY A 116 10.34 1.02 -9.53
C GLY A 116 10.01 -0.27 -10.25
N GLY A 117 10.04 -1.36 -9.50
CA GLY A 117 9.85 -2.73 -9.98
C GLY A 117 10.91 -3.67 -9.45
N GLU A 118 11.36 -4.62 -10.29
CA GLU A 118 12.34 -5.64 -9.92
C GLU A 118 11.90 -6.51 -8.74
N ASP A 119 10.62 -6.83 -8.72
CA ASP A 119 9.96 -7.56 -7.64
C ASP A 119 10.53 -8.95 -7.41
N GLU A 120 10.49 -9.38 -6.14
CA GLU A 120 10.96 -10.69 -5.69
C GLU A 120 9.90 -11.36 -4.81
N LYS A 121 9.60 -12.63 -5.07
CA LYS A 121 8.57 -13.41 -4.36
C LYS A 121 9.06 -13.85 -2.97
N PHE A 122 9.30 -12.93 -2.09
CA PHE A 122 9.58 -13.15 -0.66
C PHE A 122 9.29 -11.89 0.15
N SER A 123 9.17 -12.03 1.47
CA SER A 123 8.86 -10.92 2.41
C SER A 123 9.91 -10.73 3.49
N ASP A 124 10.99 -11.51 3.52
CA ASP A 124 12.04 -11.40 4.52
C ASP A 124 12.69 -10.01 4.48
N PRO A 125 12.61 -9.19 5.56
CA PRO A 125 13.09 -7.82 5.55
C PRO A 125 14.61 -7.70 5.40
N GLU A 126 15.39 -8.59 6.02
CA GLU A 126 16.86 -8.53 5.99
C GLU A 126 17.36 -8.82 4.58
N ARG A 127 16.81 -9.86 3.95
CA ARG A 127 17.10 -10.21 2.56
C ARG A 127 16.68 -9.11 1.60
N ARG A 128 15.49 -8.53 1.80
CA ARG A 128 14.99 -7.42 0.98
C ARG A 128 15.93 -6.22 1.05
N ASP A 129 16.30 -5.81 2.25
CA ASP A 129 17.13 -4.63 2.48
C ASP A 129 18.57 -4.86 1.97
N ALA A 130 19.10 -6.07 2.10
CA ALA A 130 20.41 -6.44 1.55
C ALA A 130 20.48 -6.35 0.01
N LEU A 131 19.35 -6.57 -0.68
CA LEU A 131 19.25 -6.48 -2.13
C LEU A 131 19.09 -5.04 -2.66
N LEU A 132 18.76 -4.07 -1.83
CA LEU A 132 18.43 -2.70 -2.23
C LEU A 132 19.48 -2.09 -3.17
N ARG A 133 20.76 -2.16 -2.80
CA ARG A 133 21.85 -1.61 -3.63
C ARG A 133 21.93 -2.26 -5.01
N LYS A 134 21.82 -3.59 -5.09
CA LYS A 134 21.85 -4.34 -6.35
C LYS A 134 20.67 -3.97 -7.24
N LYS A 135 19.46 -3.93 -6.66
CA LYS A 135 18.22 -3.58 -7.37
C LYS A 135 18.21 -2.13 -7.85
N THR A 136 18.74 -1.21 -7.07
CA THR A 136 18.96 0.19 -7.50
C THR A 136 19.78 0.27 -8.78
N LEU A 137 20.91 -0.42 -8.84
CA LEU A 137 21.76 -0.43 -10.05
C LEU A 137 21.05 -1.04 -11.28
N VAL A 138 20.22 -2.07 -11.06
CA VAL A 138 19.44 -2.70 -12.14
C VAL A 138 18.39 -1.71 -12.67
N LEU A 139 17.64 -1.06 -11.78
CA LEU A 139 16.62 -0.07 -12.13
C LEU A 139 17.24 1.14 -12.85
N GLU A 140 18.37 1.66 -12.38
CA GLU A 140 19.12 2.72 -13.09
C GLU A 140 19.52 2.30 -14.49
N LYS A 141 20.07 1.09 -14.65
CA LYS A 141 20.47 0.55 -15.94
C LYS A 141 19.28 0.42 -16.89
N LYS A 142 18.15 -0.09 -16.41
CA LYS A 142 16.91 -0.18 -17.20
C LYS A 142 16.43 1.20 -17.63
N PHE A 143 16.38 2.16 -16.72
CA PHE A 143 16.00 3.54 -17.04
C PHE A 143 16.90 4.16 -18.09
N ARG A 144 18.23 4.11 -17.92
CA ARG A 144 19.21 4.68 -18.88
C ARG A 144 19.14 4.02 -20.26
N ARG A 145 18.72 2.75 -20.32
CA ARG A 145 18.50 2.07 -21.61
C ARG A 145 17.29 2.63 -22.36
N LEU A 146 16.22 2.98 -21.64
CA LEU A 146 15.00 3.55 -22.23
C LEU A 146 15.17 5.05 -22.56
N PHE A 147 15.88 5.77 -21.70
CA PHE A 147 16.06 7.22 -21.80
C PHE A 147 17.56 7.61 -21.72
N PRO A 148 18.35 7.29 -22.75
CA PRO A 148 19.80 7.52 -22.71
C PRO A 148 20.20 8.99 -22.65
N SER A 149 19.33 9.89 -23.12
CA SER A 149 19.56 11.35 -23.13
C SER A 149 19.16 12.06 -21.82
N ILE A 150 18.40 11.40 -20.95
CA ILE A 150 17.95 12.03 -19.69
C ILE A 150 19.06 11.92 -18.64
N PRO A 151 19.51 13.03 -18.05
CA PRO A 151 20.53 13.02 -16.99
C PRO A 151 19.94 12.47 -15.70
N PHE A 152 20.10 11.16 -15.49
CA PHE A 152 19.55 10.46 -14.33
C PHE A 152 20.63 10.24 -13.26
N LYS A 153 20.41 10.79 -12.07
CA LYS A 153 21.24 10.54 -10.88
C LYS A 153 20.31 10.22 -9.71
N THR A 154 20.44 9.02 -9.16
CA THR A 154 19.66 8.60 -7.98
C THR A 154 19.98 9.49 -6.80
N GLU A 155 18.94 9.99 -6.13
CA GLU A 155 19.03 10.74 -4.88
C GLU A 155 18.68 9.82 -3.68
N MET A 156 17.64 9.01 -3.82
CA MET A 156 17.19 8.08 -2.79
C MET A 156 16.66 6.79 -3.42
N ALA A 157 16.86 5.69 -2.71
CA ALA A 157 16.26 4.39 -3.04
C ALA A 157 15.65 3.77 -1.79
N TRP A 158 14.59 2.98 -1.98
CA TRP A 158 13.91 2.27 -0.91
C TRP A 158 13.35 0.95 -1.42
N CYS A 159 12.96 0.11 -0.49
CA CYS A 159 12.26 -1.12 -0.76
C CYS A 159 11.01 -1.21 0.12
N GLY A 160 10.08 -2.05 -0.27
CA GLY A 160 8.84 -2.27 0.44
C GLY A 160 8.34 -3.70 0.25
N THR A 161 7.29 -4.04 0.98
CA THR A 161 6.57 -5.30 0.83
C THR A 161 5.12 -4.98 0.52
N PHE A 162 4.53 -5.70 -0.41
CA PHE A 162 3.10 -5.66 -0.65
C PHE A 162 2.55 -7.08 -0.77
N SER A 163 1.25 -7.21 -0.63
CA SER A 163 0.53 -8.47 -0.69
C SER A 163 -0.30 -8.57 -1.97
N THR A 164 -0.30 -9.73 -2.58
CA THR A 164 -1.15 -10.07 -3.73
C THR A 164 -1.98 -11.29 -3.40
N THR A 165 -3.11 -11.42 -4.05
CA THR A 165 -3.97 -12.60 -4.02
C THR A 165 -3.73 -13.44 -5.28
N LYS A 166 -4.19 -14.67 -5.28
CA LYS A 166 -4.00 -15.60 -6.40
C LYS A 166 -4.66 -15.14 -7.71
N ASP A 167 -5.80 -14.45 -7.59
CA ASP A 167 -6.57 -13.95 -8.72
C ASP A 167 -6.35 -12.45 -9.01
N GLY A 168 -5.50 -11.79 -8.20
CA GLY A 168 -5.22 -10.36 -8.31
C GLY A 168 -6.34 -9.45 -7.82
N LEU A 169 -7.42 -9.97 -7.25
CA LEU A 169 -8.51 -9.20 -6.65
C LEU A 169 -8.33 -9.09 -5.14
N PRO A 170 -8.67 -7.94 -4.54
CA PRO A 170 -8.58 -7.76 -3.09
C PRO A 170 -9.63 -8.57 -2.33
N PHE A 171 -9.32 -8.90 -1.09
CA PHE A 171 -10.32 -9.38 -0.15
C PHE A 171 -11.00 -8.20 0.54
N ILE A 172 -12.26 -7.95 0.20
CA ILE A 172 -13.07 -6.87 0.76
C ILE A 172 -14.37 -7.44 1.32
N GLY A 173 -14.62 -7.26 2.61
CA GLY A 173 -15.88 -7.68 3.23
C GLY A 173 -15.71 -8.33 4.59
N ASN A 174 -16.73 -9.05 5.02
CA ASN A 174 -16.77 -9.71 6.33
C ASN A 174 -15.77 -10.87 6.42
N CYS A 175 -15.22 -11.06 7.61
CA CYS A 175 -14.61 -12.32 7.97
C CYS A 175 -15.69 -13.41 8.00
N PRO A 176 -15.52 -14.59 7.37
CA PRO A 176 -16.54 -15.63 7.32
C PRO A 176 -17.02 -16.10 8.69
N ASP A 177 -16.14 -16.07 9.69
CA ASP A 177 -16.41 -16.58 11.04
C ASP A 177 -16.67 -15.45 12.07
N LYS A 178 -16.78 -14.18 11.64
CA LYS A 178 -16.90 -13.02 12.52
C LYS A 178 -17.77 -11.92 11.93
N ASP A 179 -18.98 -11.81 12.34
CA ASP A 179 -20.00 -10.93 11.72
C ASP A 179 -19.67 -9.43 11.75
N ARG A 180 -18.88 -8.98 12.72
CA ARG A 180 -18.58 -7.56 12.91
C ARG A 180 -17.13 -7.20 12.62
N MET A 181 -16.37 -8.11 11.98
CA MET A 181 -15.02 -7.88 11.54
C MET A 181 -14.96 -7.87 10.01
N PHE A 182 -14.38 -6.82 9.44
CA PHE A 182 -14.22 -6.63 8.02
C PHE A 182 -12.75 -6.64 7.64
N PHE A 183 -12.46 -7.10 6.45
CA PHE A 183 -11.14 -7.06 5.85
C PHE A 183 -11.14 -6.21 4.59
N ASP A 184 -10.04 -5.51 4.37
CA ASP A 184 -9.74 -4.75 3.16
C ASP A 184 -8.26 -4.92 2.82
N LEU A 185 -7.92 -5.97 2.06
CA LEU A 185 -6.60 -6.56 1.96
C LEU A 185 -6.23 -7.00 0.54
N GLY A 186 -4.94 -7.16 0.27
CA GLY A 186 -4.46 -7.87 -0.92
C GLY A 186 -4.47 -7.06 -2.21
N TYR A 187 -4.22 -5.76 -2.11
CA TYR A 187 -4.33 -4.82 -3.23
C TYR A 187 -3.28 -4.95 -4.33
N GLY A 188 -2.18 -5.68 -4.09
CA GLY A 188 -1.04 -5.64 -4.98
C GLY A 188 -0.55 -4.21 -5.22
N GLY A 189 -0.32 -3.85 -6.47
CA GLY A 189 0.08 -2.49 -6.88
C GLY A 189 -1.07 -1.47 -6.99
N ASN A 190 -2.33 -1.87 -6.78
CA ASN A 190 -3.53 -1.06 -7.06
C ASN A 190 -4.20 -0.47 -5.82
N GLY A 191 -3.43 -0.20 -4.76
CA GLY A 191 -3.93 0.21 -3.46
C GLY A 191 -4.87 1.41 -3.46
N ILE A 192 -4.62 2.43 -4.29
CA ILE A 192 -5.47 3.64 -4.36
C ILE A 192 -6.88 3.29 -4.86
N THR A 193 -6.99 2.47 -5.91
CA THR A 193 -8.28 2.08 -6.49
C THR A 193 -9.03 1.15 -5.54
N PHE A 194 -8.36 0.11 -5.06
CA PHE A 194 -9.01 -0.89 -4.24
C PHE A 194 -9.39 -0.38 -2.85
N SER A 195 -8.61 0.51 -2.23
CA SER A 195 -9.01 1.12 -0.96
C SER A 195 -10.28 1.98 -1.08
N MET A 196 -10.47 2.66 -2.23
CA MET A 196 -11.70 3.41 -2.46
C MET A 196 -12.91 2.49 -2.66
N ILE A 197 -12.75 1.42 -3.44
CA ILE A 197 -13.79 0.41 -3.66
C ILE A 197 -14.13 -0.28 -2.33
N GLY A 198 -13.11 -0.68 -1.57
CA GLY A 198 -13.27 -1.32 -0.27
C GLY A 198 -14.02 -0.45 0.73
N ALA A 199 -13.66 0.82 0.81
CA ALA A 199 -14.37 1.78 1.66
C ALA A 199 -15.86 1.89 1.29
N GLN A 200 -16.19 1.92 -0.01
CA GLN A 200 -17.58 1.96 -0.47
C GLN A 200 -18.36 0.68 -0.13
N ILE A 201 -17.77 -0.49 -0.38
CA ILE A 201 -18.40 -1.79 -0.08
C ILE A 201 -18.63 -1.93 1.42
N ILE A 202 -17.62 -1.67 2.26
CA ILE A 202 -17.73 -1.82 3.71
C ILE A 202 -18.73 -0.80 4.25
N CYS A 203 -18.74 0.44 3.77
CA CYS A 203 -19.70 1.46 4.19
C CYS A 203 -21.14 1.02 3.91
N LYS A 204 -21.45 0.50 2.73
CA LYS A 204 -22.79 -0.02 2.40
C LYS A 204 -23.19 -1.17 3.32
N LYS A 205 -22.29 -2.13 3.54
CA LYS A 205 -22.56 -3.25 4.46
C LYS A 205 -22.84 -2.79 5.88
N LEU A 206 -22.10 -1.81 6.39
CA LEU A 206 -22.35 -1.21 7.71
C LEU A 206 -23.69 -0.49 7.81
N GLN A 207 -24.22 0.01 6.69
CA GLN A 207 -25.53 0.64 6.58
C GLN A 207 -26.67 -0.37 6.33
N GLY A 208 -26.37 -1.65 6.19
CA GLY A 208 -27.35 -2.68 5.86
C GLY A 208 -27.86 -2.61 4.42
N ILE A 209 -27.06 -2.02 3.51
CA ILE A 209 -27.36 -1.95 2.09
C ILE A 209 -26.63 -3.13 1.43
N ASP A 210 -27.40 -4.12 0.98
CA ASP A 210 -26.87 -5.22 0.16
C ASP A 210 -26.69 -4.75 -1.28
N ASP A 211 -25.50 -4.98 -1.85
CA ASP A 211 -25.32 -4.87 -3.29
C ASP A 211 -25.85 -6.17 -3.93
N GLU A 212 -26.82 -6.05 -4.84
CA GLU A 212 -27.25 -7.14 -5.75
C GLU A 212 -26.17 -7.48 -6.77
#